data_b94674d5ad77895c8ede03ea3a4e3eeb
#
_entry.id   b94674d5ad77895c8ede03ea3a4e3eeb
#
_cell.length_a   1.000
_cell.length_b   1.000
_cell.length_c   1.000
_cell.angle_alpha   90.00
_cell.angle_beta   90.00
_cell.angle_gamma   90.00
#
_symmetry.space_group_name_H-M   'P 1'
#
loop_
_entity.id
_entity.type
_entity.pdbx_description
1 polymer ?
#
loop_
_entity_poly.entity_id
_entity_poly.type
_entity_poly.pdbx_seq_one_letter_code
_entity_poly.pdbx_strand_id
1 'polypeptide(L)'
;MDIYRAEQRILHLLAQGGRIDIEKDENRKITAVACITRDGWRAGGLDIVLFRKLKRRRCIASTGGRPYRITQRGLELVRSQLDNQ
;
A
#
# COMPACT_ATOMS: atom_id res chain seq x y z
N MET A 1 -18.09 -6.81 2.44
CA MET A 1 -16.72 -6.41 2.80
C MET A 1 -16.40 -5.02 2.27
N ASP A 2 -15.86 -4.17 3.11
CA ASP A 2 -15.62 -2.80 2.72
C ASP A 2 -14.17 -2.60 2.26
N ILE A 3 -13.95 -2.73 0.94
CA ILE A 3 -12.63 -2.57 0.31
C ILE A 3 -12.09 -1.17 0.57
N TYR A 4 -12.98 -0.20 0.62
CA TYR A 4 -12.63 1.18 0.87
C TYR A 4 -11.96 1.36 2.24
N ARG A 5 -12.49 0.70 3.26
CA ARG A 5 -11.92 0.76 4.61
C ARG A 5 -10.55 0.08 4.67
N ALA A 6 -10.41 -1.06 4.01
CA ALA A 6 -9.12 -1.75 3.94
C ALA A 6 -8.07 -0.91 3.23
N GLU A 7 -8.46 -0.27 2.14
CA GLU A 7 -7.60 0.64 1.39
C GLU A 7 -7.10 1.79 2.26
N GLN A 8 -8.02 2.41 2.99
CA GLN A 8 -7.71 3.50 3.90
C GLN A 8 -6.71 3.09 4.98
N ARG A 9 -6.94 1.92 5.56
CA ARG A 9 -6.07 1.41 6.62
C ARG A 9 -4.64 1.24 6.12
N ILE A 10 -4.48 0.62 4.95
CA ILE A 10 -3.14 0.41 4.38
C ILE A 10 -2.48 1.74 4.02
N LEU A 11 -3.21 2.63 3.38
CA LEU A 11 -2.66 3.95 3.03
C LEU A 11 -2.24 4.72 4.28
N HIS A 12 -3.00 4.62 5.35
CA HIS A 12 -2.67 5.29 6.59
C HIS A 12 -1.35 4.76 7.17
N LEU A 13 -1.16 3.44 7.17
CA LEU A 13 0.09 2.84 7.63
C LEU A 13 1.27 3.26 6.78
N LEU A 14 1.07 3.36 5.46
CA LEU A 14 2.12 3.80 4.55
C LEU A 14 2.46 5.28 4.75
N ALA A 15 1.44 6.10 5.05
CA ALA A 15 1.65 7.51 5.33
C ALA A 15 2.48 7.72 6.59
N GLN A 16 2.46 6.77 7.50
CA GLN A 16 3.25 6.82 8.73
C GLN A 16 4.68 6.30 8.54
N GLY A 17 5.06 5.96 7.32
CA GLY A 17 6.43 5.51 7.03
C GLY A 17 6.53 4.03 6.70
N GLY A 18 5.41 3.37 6.50
CA GLY A 18 5.40 1.96 6.11
C GLY A 18 5.79 1.76 4.66
N ARG A 19 5.87 0.49 4.26
CA ARG A 19 6.19 0.11 2.89
C ARG A 19 5.44 -1.17 2.52
N ILE A 20 5.41 -1.48 1.23
CA ILE A 20 4.89 -2.76 0.75
C ILE A 20 6.03 -3.52 0.10
N ASP A 21 6.33 -4.70 0.65
CA ASP A 21 7.29 -5.63 0.06
C ASP A 21 6.53 -6.59 -0.84
N ILE A 22 7.13 -6.95 -1.98
CA ILE A 22 6.53 -7.89 -2.90
C ILE A 22 7.47 -9.06 -3.17
N GLU A 23 6.89 -10.22 -3.50
CA GLU A 23 7.63 -11.37 -3.95
C GLU A 23 7.18 -11.70 -5.37
N LYS A 24 8.12 -12.08 -6.21
CA LYS A 24 7.86 -12.44 -7.61
C LYS A 24 8.39 -13.84 -7.89
N ASP A 25 7.73 -14.53 -8.84
CA ASP A 25 8.21 -15.83 -9.31
C ASP A 25 9.24 -15.66 -10.43
N GLU A 26 9.64 -16.78 -11.03
CA GLU A 26 10.63 -16.81 -12.11
C GLU A 26 10.20 -15.99 -13.33
N ASN A 27 8.89 -15.86 -13.54
CA ASN A 27 8.33 -15.12 -14.66
C ASN A 27 8.05 -13.65 -14.29
N ARG A 28 8.55 -13.22 -13.15
CA ARG A 28 8.38 -11.85 -12.63
C ARG A 28 6.92 -11.52 -12.31
N LYS A 29 6.11 -12.55 -12.07
CA LYS A 29 4.74 -12.35 -11.65
C LYS A 29 4.69 -12.23 -10.13
N ILE A 30 3.94 -11.26 -9.65
CA ILE A 30 3.81 -11.04 -8.20
C ILE A 30 3.03 -12.20 -7.57
N THR A 31 3.64 -12.84 -6.59
CA THR A 31 3.04 -13.99 -5.91
C THR A 31 2.63 -13.68 -4.47
N ALA A 32 3.21 -12.63 -3.88
CA ALA A 32 2.86 -12.24 -2.52
C ALA A 32 3.16 -10.77 -2.30
N VAL A 33 2.40 -10.16 -1.40
CA VAL A 33 2.58 -8.78 -0.97
C VAL A 33 2.47 -8.72 0.54
N ALA A 34 3.19 -7.78 1.15
CA ALA A 34 3.13 -7.59 2.60
C ALA A 34 3.29 -6.11 2.92
N CYS A 35 2.41 -5.59 3.76
CA CYS A 35 2.55 -4.23 4.29
C CYS A 35 3.41 -4.30 5.55
N ILE A 36 4.50 -3.56 5.54
CA ILE A 36 5.42 -3.50 6.68
C ILE A 36 5.33 -2.11 7.27
N THR A 37 5.05 -2.02 8.55
CA THR A 37 4.93 -0.74 9.23
C THR A 37 6.31 -0.10 9.40
N ARG A 38 6.32 1.18 9.77
CA ARG A 38 7.55 1.91 10.04
C ARG A 38 8.44 1.17 11.03
N ASP A 39 7.85 0.52 12.03
CA ASP A 39 8.59 -0.20 13.08
C ASP A 39 9.01 -1.61 12.67
N GLY A 40 8.71 -2.01 11.44
CA GLY A 40 9.10 -3.31 10.94
C GLY A 40 8.11 -4.43 11.17
N TRP A 41 6.89 -4.12 11.62
CA TRP A 41 5.85 -5.11 11.86
C TRP A 41 5.07 -5.38 10.58
N ARG A 42 4.69 -6.63 10.39
CA ARG A 42 3.82 -6.98 9.27
C ARG A 42 2.37 -6.71 9.64
N ALA A 43 1.72 -5.84 8.88
CA ALA A 43 0.32 -5.51 9.07
C ALA A 43 -0.54 -6.40 8.20
N GLY A 44 -1.64 -6.91 8.76
CA GLY A 44 -2.61 -7.70 8.00
C GLY A 44 -3.50 -6.81 7.14
N GLY A 45 -4.29 -7.42 6.28
CA GLY A 45 -5.30 -6.72 5.49
C GLY A 45 -4.87 -6.33 4.08
N LEU A 46 -3.62 -6.59 3.71
CA LEU A 46 -3.17 -6.34 2.34
C LEU A 46 -3.10 -7.66 1.58
N ASP A 47 -3.75 -7.71 0.42
CA ASP A 47 -3.65 -8.82 -0.50
C ASP A 47 -3.29 -8.29 -1.90
N ILE A 48 -3.11 -9.21 -2.85
CA ILE A 48 -2.70 -8.84 -4.21
C ILE A 48 -3.79 -8.00 -4.89
N VAL A 49 -5.05 -8.26 -4.64
CA VAL A 49 -6.16 -7.52 -5.24
C VAL A 49 -6.13 -6.06 -4.77
N LEU A 50 -5.98 -5.85 -3.48
CA LEU A 50 -5.90 -4.50 -2.91
C LEU A 50 -4.63 -3.80 -3.37
N PHE A 51 -3.50 -4.50 -3.41
CA PHE A 51 -2.24 -3.97 -3.91
C PHE A 51 -2.39 -3.46 -5.34
N ARG A 52 -3.00 -4.26 -6.21
CA ARG A 52 -3.20 -3.86 -7.61
C ARG A 52 -4.11 -2.64 -7.72
N LYS A 53 -5.11 -2.55 -6.86
CA LYS A 53 -6.01 -1.40 -6.84
C LYS A 53 -5.26 -0.13 -6.44
N LEU A 54 -4.45 -0.21 -5.40
CA LEU A 54 -3.65 0.94 -4.95
C LEU A 54 -2.66 1.39 -6.02
N LYS A 55 -2.04 0.43 -6.69
CA LYS A 55 -1.10 0.71 -7.78
C LYS A 55 -1.82 1.37 -8.96
N ARG A 56 -2.97 0.84 -9.35
CA ARG A 56 -3.77 1.37 -10.45
C ARG A 56 -4.24 2.80 -10.16
N ARG A 57 -4.56 3.10 -8.93
CA ARG A 57 -4.96 4.44 -8.51
C ARG A 57 -3.77 5.37 -8.28
N ARG A 58 -2.58 4.88 -8.49
CA ARG A 58 -1.33 5.63 -8.33
C ARG A 58 -1.10 6.14 -6.92
N CYS A 59 -1.64 5.44 -5.94
CA CYS A 59 -1.44 5.75 -4.53
C CYS A 59 -0.12 5.23 -3.99
N ILE A 60 0.47 4.26 -4.69
CA ILE A 60 1.76 3.67 -4.33
C ILE A 60 2.64 3.58 -5.57
N ALA A 61 3.95 3.62 -5.36
CA ALA A 61 4.92 3.49 -6.43
C ALA A 61 6.21 2.91 -5.91
N SER A 62 6.93 2.23 -6.80
CA SER A 62 8.26 1.69 -6.54
C SER A 62 9.25 2.40 -7.45
N THR A 63 10.43 2.68 -6.94
CA THR A 63 11.50 3.30 -7.71
C THR A 63 12.73 2.39 -7.66
N GLY A 64 13.23 2.00 -8.84
CA GLY A 64 14.46 1.22 -8.93
C GLY A 64 14.38 -0.15 -8.26
N GLY A 65 13.23 -0.80 -8.29
CA GLY A 65 13.05 -2.12 -7.69
C GLY A 65 12.94 -2.13 -6.16
N ARG A 66 12.85 -0.97 -5.56
CA ARG A 66 12.70 -0.84 -4.10
C ARG A 66 11.27 -1.16 -3.67
N PRO A 67 11.02 -1.36 -2.37
CA PRO A 67 9.66 -1.56 -1.87
C PRO A 67 8.74 -0.41 -2.29
N TYR A 68 7.45 -0.71 -2.41
CA TYR A 68 6.46 0.30 -2.74
C TYR A 68 6.24 1.24 -1.56
N ARG A 69 6.14 2.52 -1.87
CA ARG A 69 5.87 3.58 -0.89
C ARG A 69 4.67 4.39 -1.33
N ILE A 70 4.05 5.07 -0.37
CA ILE A 70 2.92 5.95 -0.70
C ILE A 70 3.40 7.12 -1.56
N THR A 71 2.57 7.52 -2.51
CA THR A 71 2.84 8.67 -3.38
C THR A 71 2.20 9.92 -2.80
N GLN A 72 2.48 11.07 -3.41
CA GLN A 72 1.82 12.31 -3.04
C GLN A 72 0.31 12.19 -3.19
N ARG A 73 -0.15 11.53 -4.26
CA ARG A 73 -1.58 11.28 -4.45
C ARG A 73 -2.18 10.45 -3.32
N GLY A 74 -1.45 9.42 -2.87
CA GLY A 74 -1.90 8.62 -1.73
C GLY A 74 -1.99 9.42 -0.45
N LEU A 75 -1.01 10.29 -0.21
CA LEU A 75 -1.01 11.17 0.95
C LEU A 75 -2.21 12.11 0.93
N GLU A 76 -2.53 12.66 -0.23
CA GLU A 76 -3.69 13.54 -0.39
C GLU A 76 -4.99 12.82 -0.07
N LEU A 77 -5.11 11.56 -0.49
CA LEU A 77 -6.29 10.76 -0.18
C LEU A 77 -6.45 10.51 1.32
N VAL A 78 -5.35 10.19 2.00
CA VAL A 78 -5.37 10.02 3.46
C VAL A 78 -5.81 11.31 4.13
N ARG A 79 -5.26 12.42 3.70
CA ARG A 79 -5.56 13.74 4.24
C ARG A 79 -7.02 14.11 4.04
N SER A 80 -7.56 13.87 2.86
CA SER A 80 -8.96 14.15 2.54
C SER A 80 -9.91 13.40 3.46
N GLN A 81 -9.58 12.16 3.79
CA GLN A 81 -10.42 11.36 4.68
C GLN A 81 -10.44 11.93 6.10
N LEU A 82 -9.30 12.38 6.58
CA LEU A 82 -9.22 12.99 7.91
C LEU A 82 -10.02 14.28 7.96
N ASP A 83 -9.99 15.06 6.88
CA ASP A 83 -10.68 16.35 6.81
C ASP A 83 -12.20 16.21 6.69
N ASN A 84 -12.68 15.05 6.29
CA ASN A 84 -14.12 14.82 6.06
C ASN A 84 -14.83 14.18 7.24
N GLN A 85 -14.23 14.15 8.38
CA GLN A 85 -14.87 13.59 9.56
C GLN A 85 -15.81 14.54 10.24
#